data_83045e5874347ca10f60381895b77428
#
_entry.id   83045e5874347ca10f60381895b77428
#
_cell.length_a   1.000
_cell.length_b   1.000
_cell.length_c   1.000
_cell.angle_alpha   90.00
_cell.angle_beta   90.00
_cell.angle_gamma   90.00
#
_symmetry.space_group_name_H-M   'P 1'
#
loop_
_entity.id
_entity.type
_entity.pdbx_description
1 polymer ?
#
loop_
_entity_poly.entity_id
_entity_poly.type
_entity_poly.pdbx_seq_one_letter_code
_entity_poly.pdbx_strand_id
1 'polypeptide(L)' 'MFTVFGFYKFKKINFLKKNKEFLQREILKNNISGTIILSQEGINGTVAGKRRNISQIIKSLKNCLLYT' A
#
# COMPACT_ATOMS: atom_id res chain seq x y z
N MET A 1 -13.71 15.18 2.02
CA MET A 1 -14.29 13.86 2.28
C MET A 1 -13.21 12.78 2.27
N PHE A 2 -13.19 11.96 3.28
CA PHE A 2 -12.23 10.86 3.35
C PHE A 2 -12.81 9.59 2.74
N THR A 3 -11.95 8.86 2.06
CA THR A 3 -12.26 7.54 1.52
C THR A 3 -11.49 6.50 2.31
N VAL A 4 -12.16 5.43 2.71
CA VAL A 4 -11.50 4.30 3.36
C VAL A 4 -11.38 3.18 2.33
N PHE A 5 -10.17 2.63 2.22
CA PHE A 5 -9.89 1.55 1.29
C PHE A 5 -9.24 0.40 2.02
N GLY A 6 -9.92 -0.74 2.04
CA GLY A 6 -9.36 -1.97 2.57
C GLY A 6 -8.92 -2.88 1.44
N PHE A 7 -7.81 -3.57 1.63
CA PHE A 7 -7.29 -4.43 0.57
C PHE A 7 -6.62 -5.67 1.15
N TYR A 8 -6.59 -6.69 0.33
CA TYR A 8 -6.04 -7.97 0.73
C TYR A 8 -5.65 -8.73 -0.53
N LYS A 9 -4.41 -9.24 -0.56
CA LYS A 9 -3.97 -10.04 -1.69
C LYS A 9 -2.93 -11.06 -1.26
N PHE A 10 -3.14 -12.30 -1.63
CA PHE A 10 -2.15 -13.35 -1.51
C PHE A 10 -1.26 -13.32 -2.74
N LYS A 11 0.01 -13.09 -2.52
CA LYS A 11 1.02 -13.15 -3.57
C LYS A 11 2.38 -13.22 -2.90
N LYS A 12 3.25 -14.09 -3.38
CA LYS A 12 4.62 -14.12 -2.89
C LYS A 12 5.29 -12.79 -3.18
N ILE A 13 5.80 -12.14 -2.14
CA ILE A 13 6.42 -10.83 -2.26
C ILE A 13 7.92 -10.99 -2.04
N ASN A 14 8.69 -10.61 -3.06
CA ASN A 14 10.14 -10.54 -2.97
C ASN A 14 10.57 -9.14 -2.56
N PHE A 15 11.81 -8.98 -2.10
CA PHE A 15 12.33 -7.67 -1.70
C PHE A 15 11.44 -6.99 -0.65
N LEU A 16 11.04 -7.76 0.33
CA LEU A 16 10.07 -7.34 1.34
C LEU A 16 10.45 -6.00 1.99
N LYS A 17 11.70 -5.85 2.39
CA LYS A 17 12.17 -4.65 3.06
C LYS A 17 12.07 -3.42 2.16
N LYS A 18 12.50 -3.54 0.91
CA LYS A 18 12.43 -2.43 -0.05
C LYS A 18 11.01 -2.02 -0.33
N ASN A 19 10.12 -2.98 -0.53
CA ASN A 19 8.72 -2.71 -0.79
C ASN A 19 8.04 -2.05 0.41
N LYS A 20 8.37 -2.50 1.60
CA LYS A 20 7.85 -1.92 2.84
C LYS A 20 8.27 -0.45 2.98
N GLU A 21 9.54 -0.17 2.75
CA GLU A 21 10.06 1.20 2.81
C GLU A 21 9.41 2.09 1.76
N PHE A 22 9.25 1.57 0.54
CA PHE A 22 8.61 2.30 -0.54
C PHE A 22 7.17 2.68 -0.17
N LEU A 23 6.40 1.73 0.32
CA LEU A 23 5.00 1.97 0.69
C LEU A 23 4.88 2.93 1.87
N GLN A 24 5.76 2.84 2.85
CA GLN A 24 5.78 3.77 3.98
C GLN A 24 6.01 5.19 3.50
N ARG A 25 6.95 5.39 2.58
CA ARG A 25 7.20 6.72 2.02
C ARG A 25 6.01 7.24 1.24
N GLU A 26 5.35 6.37 0.47
CA GLU A 26 4.17 6.77 -0.31
C GLU A 26 2.99 7.15 0.59
N ILE A 27 2.83 6.44 1.69
CA ILE A 27 1.80 6.79 2.68
C ILE A 27 2.03 8.18 3.25
N LEU A 28 3.27 8.47 3.65
CA LEU A 28 3.62 9.79 4.20
C LEU A 28 3.50 10.88 3.15
N LYS A 29 4.00 10.62 1.95
CA LYS A 29 3.98 11.58 0.85
C LYS A 29 2.56 11.97 0.44
N ASN A 30 1.64 11.01 0.47
CA ASN A 30 0.26 11.23 0.03
C ASN A 30 -0.70 11.55 1.17
N ASN A 31 -0.15 11.80 2.36
CA ASN A 31 -0.94 12.21 3.53
C ASN A 31 -2.08 11.21 3.82
N ILE A 32 -1.73 9.96 3.91
CA ILE A 32 -2.67 8.86 4.12
C ILE A 32 -2.53 8.32 5.54
N SER A 33 -3.65 8.00 6.15
CA SER A 33 -3.69 7.34 7.45
C SER A 33 -3.99 5.86 7.28
N GLY A 34 -3.60 5.05 8.23
CA GLY A 34 -3.94 3.63 8.25
C GLY A 34 -2.72 2.74 8.38
N THR A 35 -2.94 1.46 8.13
CA THR A 35 -1.92 0.45 8.32
C THR A 35 -1.84 -0.45 7.08
N ILE A 36 -0.62 -0.73 6.65
CA ILE A 36 -0.36 -1.72 5.60
C ILE A 36 0.54 -2.79 6.20
N ILE A 37 0.12 -4.03 6.09
CA ILE A 37 0.89 -5.17 6.58
C ILE A 37 1.42 -5.93 5.36
N LEU A 38 2.73 -6.04 5.28
CA LEU A 38 3.41 -6.69 4.18
C LEU A 38 4.17 -7.90 4.71
N SER A 39 3.95 -9.04 4.10
CA SER A 39 4.63 -10.28 4.46
C SER A 39 5.03 -11.03 3.20
N GLN A 40 5.80 -12.10 3.37
CA GLN A 40 6.20 -12.94 2.23
C GLN A 40 5.00 -13.60 1.54
N GLU A 41 3.90 -13.74 2.26
CA GLU A 41 2.71 -14.43 1.75
C GLU A 41 1.73 -13.49 1.06
N GLY A 42 1.86 -12.20 1.26
CA GLY A 42 0.96 -11.25 0.65
C GLY A 42 0.93 -9.91 1.35
N ILE A 43 -0.09 -9.15 1.02
CA ILE A 43 -0.27 -7.80 1.52
C ILE A 43 -1.71 -7.59 1.94
N ASN A 44 -1.91 -6.91 3.06
CA ASN A 44 -3.23 -6.47 3.46
C ASN A 44 -3.13 -5.16 4.19
N GLY A 45 -4.25 -4.48 4.31
CA GLY A 45 -4.26 -3.23 5.04
C GLY A 45 -5.55 -2.46 4.87
N THR A 46 -5.64 -1.37 5.61
CA THR A 46 -6.73 -0.42 5.51
C THR A 46 -6.13 0.97 5.56
N VAL A 47 -6.46 1.79 4.57
CA VAL A 47 -5.95 3.16 4.49
C VAL A 47 -7.11 4.12 4.31
N ALA A 48 -6.92 5.35 4.77
CA ALA A 48 -7.93 6.39 4.67
C ALA A 48 -7.27 7.71 4.29
N GLY A 49 -7.96 8.47 3.47
CA GLY A 49 -7.46 9.76 3.01
C GLY A 49 -8.36 10.34 1.96
N LYS A 50 -7.92 11.45 1.35
CA LYS A 50 -8.64 12.04 0.25
C LYS A 50 -8.63 11.08 -0.94
N ARG A 51 -9.71 11.06 -1.69
CA ARG A 51 -9.88 10.13 -2.81
C ARG A 51 -8.70 10.12 -3.78
N ARG A 52 -8.18 11.30 -4.13
CA ARG A 52 -7.03 11.39 -5.05
C ARG A 52 -5.78 10.75 -4.44
N ASN A 53 -5.59 10.91 -3.14
CA ASN A 53 -4.44 10.35 -2.44
C ASN A 53 -4.55 8.83 -2.35
N ILE A 54 -5.75 8.34 -2.12
CA ILE A 54 -6.03 6.89 -2.12
C ILE A 54 -5.73 6.31 -3.51
N SER A 55 -6.12 7.01 -4.58
CA SER A 55 -5.81 6.56 -5.94
C SER A 55 -4.31 6.43 -6.18
N GLN A 56 -3.51 7.34 -5.66
CA GLN A 56 -2.06 7.27 -5.77
C GLN A 56 -1.50 6.05 -5.02
N ILE A 57 -2.02 5.77 -3.84
CA ILE A 57 -1.60 4.61 -3.06
C ILE A 57 -1.97 3.31 -3.80
N ILE A 58 -3.13 3.25 -4.42
CA ILE A 58 -3.52 2.08 -5.21
C ILE A 58 -2.55 1.85 -6.36
N LYS A 59 -2.13 2.91 -7.04
CA LYS A 59 -1.12 2.80 -8.11
C LYS A 59 0.20 2.29 -7.56
N SER A 60 0.63 2.79 -6.41
CA SER A 60 1.87 2.37 -5.76
C SER A 60 1.80 0.89 -5.37
N LEU A 61 0.66 0.44 -4.86
CA LEU A 61 0.47 -0.96 -4.51
C LEU A 61 0.54 -1.86 -5.75
N LYS A 62 -0.06 -1.44 -6.86
CA LYS A 62 0.00 -2.19 -8.11
C LYS A 62 1.43 -2.31 -8.62
N ASN A 63 2.19 -1.21 -8.57
CA ASN A 63 3.60 -1.22 -8.98
C ASN A 63 4.43 -2.15 -8.11
N CYS A 64 4.23 -2.08 -6.80
CA CYS A 64 4.90 -2.96 -5.85
C CYS A 64 4.64 -4.44 -6.17
N LEU A 65 3.39 -4.79 -6.46
CA LEU A 65 3.01 -6.17 -6.75
C LEU A 65 3.51 -6.65 -8.12
N LEU A 66 3.72 -5.74 -9.07
CA LEU A 66 4.24 -6.11 -10.39
C LEU A 66 5.71 -6.54 -10.33
N TYR A 67 6.47 -5.99 -9.41
CA TYR A 67 7.90 -6.27 -9.29
C TYR A 67 8.23 -7.37 -8.29
N THR A 68 7.23 -8.02 -7.76
CA THR A 68 7.42 -9.09 -6.77
C THR A 68 7.17 -10.49 -7.32
#